data_b3584c18c8c6fb96f70c12a44178ae18
#
_entry.id   b3584c18c8c6fb96f70c12a44178ae18
#
_cell.length_a   1.000
_cell.length_b   1.000
_cell.length_c   1.000
_cell.angle_alpha   90.00
_cell.angle_beta   90.00
_cell.angle_gamma   90.00
#
_symmetry.space_group_name_H-M   'P 1'
#
loop_
_entity.id
_entity.type
_entity.pdbx_description
1 polymer ?
#
loop_
_entity_poly.entity_id
_entity_poly.type
_entity_poly.pdbx_seq_one_letter_code
_entity_poly.pdbx_strand_id
1 'polypeptide(L)'
;MGLVQDFAKAFNARDVDGLLACFTDRASYTDNFFGEHQGREGLRAMFDRMFREGRDYAWRMDAIVETPTAAAAEWTFSYIVTDAVPRSAGRKVRFRGMSVFELEGGRIARYREYFDTGVALLQLGFTPDAIAKVLGRRVG
;
A
#
# COMPACT_ATOMS: atom_id res chain seq x y z
N MET A 1 5.02 -20.04 -6.72
CA MET A 1 4.41 -19.01 -5.88
C MET A 1 3.73 -17.97 -6.76
N GLY A 2 2.59 -17.46 -6.35
CA GLY A 2 1.85 -16.52 -7.16
C GLY A 2 2.40 -15.11 -7.11
N LEU A 3 1.93 -14.27 -8.03
CA LEU A 3 2.37 -12.88 -8.17
C LEU A 3 2.09 -12.04 -6.90
N VAL A 4 0.95 -12.27 -6.24
CA VAL A 4 0.61 -11.54 -5.00
C VAL A 4 1.62 -11.83 -3.90
N GLN A 5 2.05 -13.09 -3.75
CA GLN A 5 3.08 -13.45 -2.77
C GLN A 5 4.43 -12.84 -3.14
N ASP A 6 4.77 -12.83 -4.42
CA ASP A 6 6.01 -12.20 -4.88
C ASP A 6 6.03 -10.70 -4.57
N PHE A 7 4.90 -10.04 -4.78
CA PHE A 7 4.72 -8.63 -4.45
C PHE A 7 4.93 -8.39 -2.94
N ALA A 8 4.26 -9.17 -2.10
CA ALA A 8 4.39 -9.02 -0.65
C ALA A 8 5.83 -9.29 -0.18
N LYS A 9 6.47 -10.31 -0.73
CA LYS A 9 7.85 -10.64 -0.41
C LYS A 9 8.81 -9.51 -0.76
N ALA A 10 8.67 -8.95 -1.95
CA ALA A 10 9.52 -7.83 -2.38
C ALA A 10 9.29 -6.59 -1.48
N PHE A 11 8.04 -6.31 -1.13
CA PHE A 11 7.73 -5.20 -0.23
C PHE A 11 8.37 -5.39 1.14
N ASN A 12 8.20 -6.55 1.74
CA ASN A 12 8.75 -6.85 3.06
C ASN A 12 10.29 -6.84 3.08
N ALA A 13 10.92 -7.13 1.94
CA ALA A 13 12.37 -7.05 1.77
C ALA A 13 12.85 -5.62 1.45
N ARG A 14 11.93 -4.65 1.29
CA ARG A 14 12.23 -3.28 0.85
C ARG A 14 12.95 -3.26 -0.50
N ASP A 15 12.61 -4.20 -1.35
CA ASP A 15 13.21 -4.38 -2.67
C ASP A 15 12.39 -3.64 -3.73
N VAL A 16 12.70 -2.37 -3.96
CA VAL A 16 11.96 -1.53 -4.91
C VAL A 16 12.03 -2.08 -6.32
N ASP A 17 13.20 -2.55 -6.76
CA ASP A 17 13.34 -3.12 -8.09
C ASP A 17 12.51 -4.41 -8.23
N GLY A 18 12.49 -5.25 -7.20
CA GLY A 18 11.66 -6.45 -7.15
C GLY A 18 10.16 -6.10 -7.17
N LEU A 19 9.76 -5.05 -6.47
CA LEU A 19 8.39 -4.54 -6.53
C LEU A 19 8.03 -4.10 -7.94
N LEU A 20 8.86 -3.28 -8.56
CA LEU A 20 8.59 -2.79 -9.91
C LEU A 20 8.55 -3.91 -10.94
N ALA A 21 9.31 -4.98 -10.73
CA ALA A 21 9.27 -6.16 -11.60
C ALA A 21 7.92 -6.87 -11.57
N CYS A 22 7.13 -6.68 -10.51
CA CYS A 22 5.78 -7.25 -10.42
C CYS A 22 4.74 -6.49 -11.26
N PHE A 23 5.07 -5.30 -11.74
CA PHE A 23 4.13 -4.41 -12.42
C PHE A 23 4.46 -4.28 -13.91
N THR A 24 3.44 -3.99 -14.72
CA THR A 24 3.65 -3.58 -16.11
C THR A 24 4.26 -2.18 -16.16
N ASP A 25 4.83 -1.81 -17.31
CA ASP A 25 5.51 -0.51 -17.44
C ASP A 25 4.55 0.69 -17.29
N ARG A 26 3.27 0.50 -17.58
CA ARG A 26 2.24 1.54 -17.51
C ARG A 26 1.27 1.33 -16.35
N ALA A 27 1.66 0.52 -15.38
CA ALA A 27 0.79 0.18 -14.26
C ALA A 27 0.31 1.40 -13.49
N SER A 28 -0.88 1.29 -12.91
CA SER A 28 -1.39 2.26 -11.95
C SER A 28 -1.48 1.62 -10.57
N TYR A 29 -1.28 2.44 -9.56
CA TYR A 29 -1.35 2.05 -8.16
C TYR A 29 -2.16 3.09 -7.41
N THR A 30 -3.33 2.71 -6.91
CA THR A 30 -4.19 3.60 -6.14
C THR A 30 -4.13 3.21 -4.67
N ASP A 31 -3.68 4.15 -3.87
CA ASP A 31 -3.44 4.01 -2.43
C ASP A 31 -4.32 4.99 -1.67
N ASN A 32 -4.85 4.56 -0.52
CA ASN A 32 -5.74 5.43 0.28
C ASN A 32 -5.02 6.61 0.95
N PHE A 33 -3.70 6.53 1.13
CA PHE A 33 -2.92 7.63 1.70
C PHE A 33 -2.34 8.55 0.65
N PHE A 34 -1.76 7.96 -0.40
CA PHE A 34 -0.96 8.70 -1.38
C PHE A 34 -1.69 9.01 -2.67
N GLY A 35 -2.88 8.43 -2.87
CA GLY A 35 -3.65 8.61 -4.09
C GLY A 35 -3.18 7.72 -5.23
N GLU A 36 -3.38 8.15 -6.47
CA GLU A 36 -3.06 7.37 -7.65
C GLU A 36 -1.67 7.72 -8.19
N HIS A 37 -0.90 6.67 -8.50
CA HIS A 37 0.43 6.78 -9.09
C HIS A 37 0.49 5.95 -10.36
N GLN A 38 1.19 6.42 -11.37
CA GLN A 38 1.26 5.75 -12.67
C GLN A 38 2.68 5.62 -13.17
N GLY A 39 2.93 4.48 -13.86
CA GLY A 39 4.19 4.20 -14.51
C GLY A 39 5.31 3.86 -13.55
N ARG A 40 6.43 3.41 -14.11
CA ARG A 40 7.56 2.95 -13.29
C ARG A 40 8.12 4.06 -12.40
N GLU A 41 8.26 5.26 -12.92
CA GLU A 41 8.79 6.38 -12.15
C GLU A 41 7.84 6.80 -11.02
N GLY A 42 6.53 6.85 -11.32
CA GLY A 42 5.52 7.18 -10.31
C GLY A 42 5.46 6.17 -9.19
N LEU A 43 5.49 4.88 -9.54
CA LEU A 43 5.50 3.81 -8.54
C LEU A 43 6.80 3.80 -7.72
N ARG A 44 7.94 4.00 -8.37
CA ARG A 44 9.23 4.08 -7.66
C ARG A 44 9.22 5.21 -6.64
N ALA A 45 8.78 6.39 -7.03
CA ALA A 45 8.72 7.54 -6.13
C ALA A 45 7.81 7.25 -4.92
N MET A 46 6.67 6.59 -5.16
CA MET A 46 5.74 6.21 -4.10
C MET A 46 6.37 5.21 -3.12
N PHE A 47 6.98 4.12 -3.62
CA PHE A 47 7.62 3.13 -2.75
C PHE A 47 8.81 3.72 -1.99
N ASP A 48 9.63 4.54 -2.66
CA ASP A 48 10.74 5.21 -1.98
C ASP A 48 10.25 6.10 -0.85
N ARG A 49 9.14 6.81 -1.05
CA ARG A 49 8.51 7.62 -0.02
C ARG A 49 8.00 6.75 1.13
N MET A 50 7.31 5.66 0.84
CA MET A 50 6.83 4.74 1.87
C MET A 50 7.99 4.25 2.74
N PHE A 51 9.09 3.81 2.13
CA PHE A 51 10.24 3.29 2.87
C PHE A 51 11.04 4.36 3.60
N ARG A 52 10.89 5.62 3.23
CA ARG A 52 11.47 6.75 3.96
C ARG A 52 10.62 7.12 5.17
N GLU A 53 9.29 7.09 5.03
CA GLU A 53 8.34 7.51 6.07
C GLU A 53 7.98 6.42 7.06
N GLY A 54 8.28 5.16 6.74
CA GLY A 54 8.02 4.03 7.61
C GLY A 54 9.19 3.06 7.65
N ARG A 55 9.24 2.27 8.73
CA ARG A 55 10.19 1.19 8.91
C ARG A 55 9.53 -0.01 9.56
N ASP A 56 10.22 -1.13 9.58
CA ASP A 56 9.73 -2.39 10.15
C ASP A 56 8.36 -2.79 9.57
N TYR A 57 8.24 -2.63 8.26
CA TYR A 57 7.05 -3.01 7.53
C TYR A 57 6.82 -4.51 7.56
N ALA A 58 5.57 -4.90 7.77
CA ALA A 58 5.12 -6.27 7.58
C ALA A 58 3.79 -6.24 6.83
N TRP A 59 3.79 -6.74 5.62
CA TRP A 59 2.59 -6.91 4.79
C TRP A 59 2.32 -8.39 4.64
N ARG A 60 1.35 -8.89 5.40
CA ARG A 60 0.99 -10.29 5.42
C ARG A 60 -0.28 -10.52 4.62
N MET A 61 -0.21 -11.40 3.64
CA MET A 61 -1.39 -11.80 2.86
C MET A 61 -2.12 -12.91 3.63
N ASP A 62 -3.30 -12.59 4.16
CA ASP A 62 -4.09 -13.50 4.97
C ASP A 62 -4.94 -14.44 4.12
N ALA A 63 -5.42 -13.97 2.97
CA ALA A 63 -6.18 -14.77 2.01
C ALA A 63 -5.93 -14.23 0.60
N ILE A 64 -5.75 -15.14 -0.36
CA ILE A 64 -5.49 -14.76 -1.75
C ILE A 64 -6.42 -15.57 -2.67
N VAL A 65 -7.06 -14.86 -3.60
CA VAL A 65 -7.77 -15.47 -4.73
C VAL A 65 -7.09 -14.96 -5.99
N GLU A 66 -6.66 -15.88 -6.85
CA GLU A 66 -5.87 -15.50 -8.03
C GLU A 66 -6.31 -16.28 -9.27
N THR A 67 -6.49 -15.54 -10.37
CA THR A 67 -6.74 -16.09 -11.71
C THR A 67 -5.69 -15.50 -12.66
N PRO A 68 -5.61 -15.97 -13.91
CA PRO A 68 -4.65 -15.40 -14.86
C PRO A 68 -4.83 -13.90 -15.16
N THR A 69 -6.03 -13.35 -14.96
CA THR A 69 -6.33 -11.96 -15.30
C THR A 69 -6.63 -11.06 -14.09
N ALA A 70 -6.82 -11.63 -12.91
CA ALA A 70 -7.15 -10.86 -11.73
C ALA A 70 -6.76 -11.58 -10.45
N ALA A 71 -6.53 -10.80 -9.40
CA ALA A 71 -6.33 -11.33 -8.07
C ALA A 71 -6.97 -10.41 -7.04
N ALA A 72 -7.29 -10.95 -5.89
CA ALA A 72 -7.71 -10.20 -4.72
C ALA A 72 -7.02 -10.78 -3.50
N ALA A 73 -6.69 -9.94 -2.55
CA ALA A 73 -6.04 -10.37 -1.33
C ALA A 73 -6.57 -9.60 -0.13
N GLU A 74 -6.87 -10.34 0.94
CA GLU A 74 -7.12 -9.76 2.25
C GLU A 74 -5.81 -9.80 3.02
N TRP A 75 -5.47 -8.71 3.71
CA TRP A 75 -4.14 -8.61 4.31
C TRP A 75 -4.15 -7.82 5.62
N THR A 76 -3.06 -8.00 6.37
CA THR A 76 -2.72 -7.22 7.55
C THR A 76 -1.42 -6.47 7.27
N PHE A 77 -1.40 -5.19 7.55
CA PHE A 77 -0.28 -4.30 7.27
C PHE A 77 0.12 -3.59 8.55
N SER A 78 1.41 -3.55 8.84
CA SER A 78 1.93 -2.84 10.01
C SER A 78 3.28 -2.21 9.73
N TYR A 79 3.57 -1.11 10.43
CA TYR A 79 4.85 -0.44 10.33
C TYR A 79 5.04 0.53 11.51
N ILE A 80 6.24 1.08 11.61
CA ILE A 80 6.56 2.13 12.56
C ILE A 80 6.89 3.39 11.77
N VAL A 81 6.33 4.52 12.20
CA VAL A 81 6.56 5.81 11.54
C VAL A 81 7.96 6.31 11.86
N THR A 82 8.70 6.77 10.85
CA THR A 82 10.06 7.30 11.00
C THR A 82 10.07 8.77 11.38
N ASP A 83 11.26 9.31 11.64
CA ASP A 83 11.47 10.73 11.90
C ASP A 83 11.19 11.62 10.68
N ALA A 84 11.05 11.03 9.49
CA ALA A 84 10.65 11.77 8.29
C ALA A 84 9.23 12.34 8.42
N VAL A 85 8.42 11.81 9.35
CA VAL A 85 7.09 12.33 9.68
C VAL A 85 7.08 12.71 11.17
N PRO A 86 7.61 13.90 11.53
CA PRO A 86 7.84 14.26 12.94
C PRO A 86 6.60 14.17 13.84
N ARG A 87 5.42 14.53 13.31
CA ARG A 87 4.17 14.51 14.08
C ARG A 87 3.79 13.12 14.56
N SER A 88 4.20 12.09 13.85
CA SER A 88 3.81 10.71 14.12
C SER A 88 5.00 9.81 14.39
N ALA A 89 6.21 10.36 14.48
CA ALA A 89 7.44 9.60 14.63
C ALA A 89 7.37 8.62 15.81
N GLY A 90 7.76 7.37 15.55
CA GLY A 90 7.77 6.30 16.54
C GLY A 90 6.43 5.61 16.77
N ARG A 91 5.34 6.08 16.17
CA ARG A 91 4.04 5.44 16.32
C ARG A 91 4.00 4.12 15.58
N LYS A 92 3.37 3.14 16.18
CA LYS A 92 3.09 1.84 15.55
C LYS A 92 1.72 1.89 14.91
N VAL A 93 1.68 1.54 13.63
CA VAL A 93 0.44 1.56 12.85
C VAL A 93 0.16 0.15 12.36
N ARG A 94 -1.08 -0.32 12.55
CA ARG A 94 -1.52 -1.63 12.07
C ARG A 94 -2.97 -1.54 11.63
N PHE A 95 -3.25 -2.05 10.44
CA PHE A 95 -4.62 -2.13 9.94
C PHE A 95 -4.78 -3.30 8.97
N ARG A 96 -6.02 -3.61 8.66
CA ARG A 96 -6.40 -4.68 7.73
C ARG A 96 -7.08 -4.07 6.52
N GLY A 97 -6.94 -4.73 5.40
CA GLY A 97 -7.56 -4.26 4.18
C GLY A 97 -7.62 -5.32 3.11
N MET A 98 -8.05 -4.89 1.94
CA MET A 98 -8.11 -5.73 0.74
C MET A 98 -7.58 -4.98 -0.46
N SER A 99 -7.00 -5.72 -1.38
CA SER A 99 -6.52 -5.19 -2.66
C SER A 99 -7.10 -5.97 -3.81
N VAL A 100 -7.29 -5.27 -4.92
CA VAL A 100 -7.67 -5.85 -6.21
C VAL A 100 -6.53 -5.60 -7.19
N PHE A 101 -6.11 -6.67 -7.84
CA PHE A 101 -5.01 -6.66 -8.81
C PHE A 101 -5.58 -7.05 -10.18
N GLU A 102 -5.48 -6.16 -11.16
CA GLU A 102 -5.75 -6.50 -12.56
C GLU A 102 -4.43 -6.91 -13.19
N LEU A 103 -4.40 -8.10 -13.79
CA LEU A 103 -3.17 -8.71 -14.26
C LEU A 103 -3.10 -8.73 -15.79
N GLU A 104 -1.89 -8.55 -16.30
CA GLU A 104 -1.61 -8.55 -17.73
C GLU A 104 -0.26 -9.21 -17.97
N GLY A 105 -0.24 -10.31 -18.70
CA GLY A 105 1.01 -11.01 -19.01
C GLY A 105 1.80 -11.44 -17.77
N GLY A 106 1.12 -11.84 -16.70
CA GLY A 106 1.76 -12.26 -15.47
C GLY A 106 2.28 -11.13 -14.58
N ARG A 107 1.89 -9.89 -14.86
CA ARG A 107 2.27 -8.70 -14.08
C ARG A 107 1.03 -7.90 -13.70
N ILE A 108 1.19 -7.05 -12.69
CA ILE A 108 0.10 -6.18 -12.21
C ILE A 108 0.01 -4.97 -13.15
N ALA A 109 -1.15 -4.82 -13.81
CA ALA A 109 -1.45 -3.67 -14.65
C ALA A 109 -2.15 -2.57 -13.87
N ARG A 110 -2.96 -2.95 -12.89
CA ARG A 110 -3.69 -1.99 -12.08
C ARG A 110 -3.88 -2.55 -10.67
N TYR A 111 -3.52 -1.75 -9.68
CA TYR A 111 -3.64 -2.10 -8.26
C TYR A 111 -4.55 -1.08 -7.58
N ARG A 112 -5.50 -1.56 -6.80
CA ARG A 112 -6.35 -0.74 -5.94
C ARG A 112 -6.41 -1.38 -4.55
N GLU A 113 -6.46 -0.56 -3.52
CA GLU A 113 -6.62 -1.07 -2.17
C GLU A 113 -7.73 -0.35 -1.42
N TYR A 114 -8.27 -1.03 -0.44
CA TYR A 114 -9.32 -0.52 0.43
C TYR A 114 -9.04 -0.93 1.87
N PHE A 115 -8.98 0.03 2.75
CA PHE A 115 -8.86 -0.24 4.17
C PHE A 115 -9.54 0.87 4.96
N ASP A 116 -9.77 0.64 6.25
CA ASP A 116 -10.36 1.64 7.12
C ASP A 116 -9.34 2.74 7.41
N THR A 117 -9.41 3.81 6.65
CA THR A 117 -8.50 4.93 6.77
C THR A 117 -8.61 5.62 8.12
N GLY A 118 -9.82 5.65 8.70
CA GLY A 118 -10.02 6.22 10.04
C GLY A 118 -9.21 5.50 11.10
N VAL A 119 -9.18 4.18 11.07
CA VAL A 119 -8.38 3.37 11.99
C VAL A 119 -6.90 3.71 11.86
N ALA A 120 -6.41 3.85 10.64
CA ALA A 120 -5.01 4.20 10.40
C ALA A 120 -4.70 5.61 10.90
N LEU A 121 -5.57 6.58 10.61
CA LEU A 121 -5.37 7.98 11.02
C LEU A 121 -5.40 8.15 12.55
N LEU A 122 -6.25 7.39 13.26
CA LEU A 122 -6.24 7.38 14.72
C LEU A 122 -4.88 6.97 15.27
N GLN A 123 -4.31 5.90 14.72
CA GLN A 123 -3.00 5.40 15.15
C GLN A 123 -1.87 6.37 14.82
N LEU A 124 -2.01 7.14 13.73
CA LEU A 124 -1.07 8.19 13.37
C LEU A 124 -1.17 9.42 14.28
N GLY A 125 -2.17 9.47 15.16
CA GLY A 125 -2.34 10.55 16.12
C GLY A 125 -3.16 11.73 15.62
N PHE A 126 -3.92 11.54 14.55
CA PHE A 126 -4.82 12.59 14.05
C PHE A 126 -5.94 12.83 15.03
N THR A 127 -6.33 14.11 15.22
CA THR A 127 -7.48 14.46 16.03
C THR A 127 -8.79 14.06 15.36
N PRO A 128 -9.90 13.89 16.10
CA PRO A 128 -11.19 13.58 15.47
C PRO A 128 -11.58 14.57 14.37
N ASP A 129 -11.37 15.88 14.59
CA ASP A 129 -11.67 16.90 13.59
C ASP A 129 -10.81 16.75 12.33
N ALA A 130 -9.52 16.45 12.49
CA ALA A 130 -8.62 16.22 11.38
C ALA A 130 -9.01 14.98 10.59
N ILE A 131 -9.42 13.90 11.27
CA ILE A 131 -9.91 12.68 10.64
C ILE A 131 -11.15 12.97 9.82
N ALA A 132 -12.13 13.66 10.40
CA ALA A 132 -13.37 14.03 9.70
C ALA A 132 -13.05 14.85 8.45
N LYS A 133 -12.10 15.75 8.51
CA LYS A 133 -11.68 16.57 7.39
C LYS A 133 -11.06 15.76 6.26
N VAL A 134 -10.17 14.82 6.61
CA VAL A 134 -9.53 13.93 5.62
C VAL A 134 -10.56 13.05 4.93
N LEU A 135 -11.43 12.40 5.71
CA LEU A 135 -12.45 11.50 5.17
C LEU A 135 -13.50 12.26 4.37
N GLY A 136 -13.85 13.47 4.81
CA GLY A 136 -14.82 14.32 4.11
C GLY A 136 -14.42 14.64 2.67
N ARG A 137 -13.14 14.72 2.37
CA ARG A 137 -12.65 14.95 1.00
C ARG A 137 -12.93 13.79 0.06
N ARG A 138 -13.23 12.61 0.59
CA ARG A 138 -13.49 11.39 -0.19
C ARG A 138 -14.97 11.14 -0.42
N VAL A 139 -15.81 11.89 0.27
CA VAL A 139 -17.26 11.85 0.05
C VAL A 139 -17.49 12.62 -1.24
N GLY A 140 -17.77 11.90 -2.27
CA GLY A 140 -17.86 12.33 -3.62
C GLY A 140 -18.64 13.38 -4.18
#